data_908d0273a1ea6f2c4919272d7d1e6826
#
_entry.id   908d0273a1ea6f2c4919272d7d1e6826
#
_cell.length_a   1.000
_cell.length_b   1.000
_cell.length_c   1.000
_cell.angle_alpha   90.00
_cell.angle_beta   90.00
_cell.angle_gamma   90.00
#
_symmetry.space_group_name_H-M   'P 1'
#
loop_
_entity.id
_entity.type
_entity.pdbx_description
1 polymer ?
#
loop_
_entity_poly.entity_id
_entity_poly.type
_entity_poly.pdbx_seq_one_letter_code
_entity_poly.pdbx_strand_id
1 'polypeptide(L)'
;VLTVLLLSGCGKEQRPCDPQADPSVKALHGRLLQLKDKGVMIGHQDDLMYGHSWEYEDGRSDIMEVCGSYPAVMGWDLGGLELDDSCNLDGVPFDRMREAVAFADSMGCVVTFSWHMRNPVTGGTSWDLSGGNVVREILPGGSCHELYAGWMRKCADFLKSLRDKDGSSIPVVYR
;
A
#
# COMPACT_ATOMS: atom_id res chain seq x y z
N VAL A 1 -34.09 40.14 -21.75
CA VAL A 1 -32.74 39.82 -21.31
C VAL A 1 -32.88 38.85 -20.16
N LEU A 2 -32.59 37.54 -20.42
CA LEU A 2 -32.70 36.48 -19.41
C LEU A 2 -31.30 36.29 -18.82
N THR A 3 -31.09 36.72 -17.58
CA THR A 3 -29.82 36.53 -16.87
C THR A 3 -29.83 35.13 -16.26
N VAL A 4 -29.08 34.20 -16.84
CA VAL A 4 -28.84 32.87 -16.27
C VAL A 4 -27.77 33.02 -15.19
N LEU A 5 -28.16 32.95 -13.91
CA LEU A 5 -27.25 32.78 -12.80
C LEU A 5 -26.73 31.31 -12.80
N LEU A 6 -25.53 31.12 -13.27
CA LEU A 6 -24.75 29.89 -13.03
C LEU A 6 -24.37 29.85 -11.55
N LEU A 7 -25.13 29.15 -10.73
CA LEU A 7 -24.73 28.76 -9.40
C LEU A 7 -23.62 27.71 -9.55
N SER A 8 -22.36 28.18 -9.53
CA SER A 8 -21.21 27.31 -9.33
C SER A 8 -21.34 26.72 -7.94
N GLY A 9 -21.85 25.49 -7.86
CA GLY A 9 -21.82 24.71 -6.65
C GLY A 9 -20.38 24.60 -6.19
N CYS A 10 -20.04 25.22 -5.07
CA CYS A 10 -18.76 25.10 -4.40
C CYS A 10 -18.64 23.68 -3.80
N GLY A 11 -18.48 22.68 -4.65
CA GLY A 11 -18.03 21.37 -4.23
C GLY A 11 -16.63 21.55 -3.67
N LYS A 12 -16.43 21.32 -2.38
CA LYS A 12 -15.08 21.29 -1.80
C LYS A 12 -14.28 20.28 -2.61
N GLU A 13 -13.26 20.77 -3.32
CA GLU A 13 -12.35 19.90 -4.04
C GLU A 13 -11.74 18.92 -3.05
N GLN A 14 -12.03 17.64 -3.23
CA GLN A 14 -11.49 16.59 -2.38
C GLN A 14 -10.01 16.43 -2.72
N ARG A 15 -9.15 16.81 -1.80
CA ARG A 15 -7.69 16.74 -1.92
C ARG A 15 -7.13 15.80 -0.86
N PRO A 16 -5.94 15.20 -1.08
CA PRO A 16 -5.19 14.57 0.00
C PRO A 16 -5.04 15.52 1.19
N CYS A 17 -5.02 15.00 2.40
CA CYS A 17 -4.87 15.80 3.62
C CYS A 17 -3.50 16.51 3.69
N ASP A 18 -2.47 15.94 3.07
CA ASP A 18 -1.17 16.60 2.92
C ASP A 18 -1.18 17.52 1.68
N PRO A 19 -1.11 18.84 1.86
CA PRO A 19 -1.05 19.80 0.76
C PRO A 19 0.26 19.67 -0.06
N GLN A 20 1.33 19.12 0.55
CA GLN A 20 2.63 18.90 -0.07
C GLN A 20 2.75 17.50 -0.70
N ALA A 21 1.67 16.69 -0.70
CA ALA A 21 1.68 15.37 -1.32
C ALA A 21 2.24 15.42 -2.74
N ASP A 22 3.02 14.39 -3.08
CA ASP A 22 3.61 14.22 -4.40
C ASP A 22 2.54 14.29 -5.51
N PRO A 23 2.85 14.83 -6.70
CA PRO A 23 1.94 14.85 -7.83
C PRO A 23 1.35 13.49 -8.18
N SER A 24 2.12 12.40 -8.07
CA SER A 24 1.65 11.03 -8.31
C SER A 24 0.57 10.60 -7.31
N VAL A 25 0.72 10.96 -6.03
CA VAL A 25 -0.28 10.72 -4.97
C VAL A 25 -1.57 11.49 -5.26
N LYS A 26 -1.45 12.76 -5.66
CA LYS A 26 -2.61 13.59 -6.04
C LYS A 26 -3.34 13.01 -7.25
N ALA A 27 -2.60 12.51 -8.24
CA ALA A 27 -3.15 11.87 -9.43
C ALA A 27 -3.87 10.56 -9.08
N LEU A 28 -3.27 9.68 -8.27
CA LEU A 28 -3.91 8.46 -7.79
C LEU A 28 -5.20 8.77 -7.02
N HIS A 29 -5.15 9.71 -6.06
CA HIS A 29 -6.32 10.11 -5.29
C HIS A 29 -7.46 10.61 -6.21
N GLY A 30 -7.14 11.48 -7.18
CA GLY A 30 -8.11 11.97 -8.15
C GLY A 30 -8.72 10.86 -9.00
N ARG A 31 -7.90 9.88 -9.45
CA ARG A 31 -8.35 8.70 -10.19
C ARG A 31 -9.33 7.85 -9.35
N LEU A 32 -9.00 7.59 -8.09
CA LEU A 32 -9.87 6.82 -7.20
C LEU A 32 -11.22 7.51 -6.98
N LEU A 33 -11.24 8.83 -6.81
CA LEU A 33 -12.47 9.61 -6.68
C LEU A 33 -13.34 9.55 -7.95
N GLN A 34 -12.73 9.54 -9.14
CA GLN A 34 -13.45 9.42 -10.41
C GLN A 34 -14.04 8.01 -10.63
N LEU A 35 -13.41 7.00 -10.05
CA LEU A 35 -13.80 5.59 -10.21
C LEU A 35 -14.87 5.14 -9.21
N LYS A 36 -14.98 5.79 -8.05
CA LYS A 36 -15.82 5.35 -6.92
C LYS A 36 -17.29 5.06 -7.29
N ASP A 37 -17.82 5.77 -8.28
CA ASP A 37 -19.23 5.64 -8.71
C ASP A 37 -19.35 4.83 -10.03
N LYS A 38 -18.25 4.27 -10.56
CA LYS A 38 -18.22 3.57 -11.86
C LYS A 38 -18.21 2.05 -11.74
N GLY A 39 -17.84 1.52 -10.59
CA GLY A 39 -17.76 0.08 -10.40
C GLY A 39 -16.89 -0.31 -9.20
N VAL A 40 -16.54 -1.59 -9.17
CA VAL A 40 -15.67 -2.19 -8.15
C VAL A 40 -14.37 -2.64 -8.82
N MET A 41 -13.24 -2.27 -8.22
CA MET A 41 -11.95 -2.78 -8.64
C MET A 41 -11.70 -4.14 -7.97
N ILE A 42 -11.40 -5.16 -8.78
CA ILE A 42 -10.97 -6.46 -8.26
C ILE A 42 -9.48 -6.38 -7.94
N GLY A 43 -9.10 -6.86 -6.76
CA GLY A 43 -7.73 -6.92 -6.31
C GLY A 43 -7.30 -8.34 -5.94
N HIS A 44 -5.97 -8.55 -5.94
CA HIS A 44 -5.35 -9.79 -5.50
C HIS A 44 -4.11 -9.49 -4.65
N GLN A 45 -3.95 -10.25 -3.56
CA GLN A 45 -2.77 -10.17 -2.70
C GLN A 45 -1.65 -11.03 -3.29
N ASP A 46 -0.42 -10.50 -3.32
CA ASP A 46 0.79 -11.18 -3.81
C ASP A 46 0.70 -11.79 -5.22
N ASP A 47 -0.18 -11.26 -6.06
CA ASP A 47 -0.56 -11.80 -7.38
C ASP A 47 0.63 -12.12 -8.30
N LEU A 48 1.70 -11.33 -8.22
CA LEU A 48 2.91 -11.48 -9.04
C LEU A 48 4.02 -12.27 -8.35
N MET A 49 3.76 -12.80 -7.16
CA MET A 49 4.79 -13.46 -6.35
C MET A 49 4.70 -14.98 -6.43
N TYR A 50 3.50 -15.49 -6.33
CA TYR A 50 3.23 -16.93 -6.38
C TYR A 50 1.78 -17.18 -6.78
N GLY A 51 1.51 -18.37 -7.26
CA GLY A 51 0.18 -18.82 -7.62
C GLY A 51 0.08 -20.34 -7.63
N HIS A 52 -0.88 -20.86 -8.39
CA HIS A 52 -1.08 -22.29 -8.47
C HIS A 52 0.10 -22.98 -9.19
N SER A 53 0.95 -23.66 -8.42
CA SER A 53 2.09 -24.43 -8.92
C SER A 53 3.24 -23.58 -9.51
N TRP A 54 3.37 -22.33 -9.11
CA TRP A 54 4.48 -21.46 -9.53
C TRP A 54 4.86 -20.44 -8.44
N GLU A 55 6.11 -19.98 -8.46
CA GLU A 55 6.63 -18.93 -7.61
C GLU A 55 7.63 -18.07 -8.39
N TYR A 56 7.55 -16.75 -8.23
CA TYR A 56 8.52 -15.76 -8.73
C TYR A 56 8.81 -15.82 -10.23
N GLU A 57 7.79 -16.14 -11.04
CA GLU A 57 7.86 -16.04 -12.51
C GLU A 57 7.47 -14.63 -12.97
N ASP A 58 8.36 -13.96 -13.68
CA ASP A 58 8.21 -12.55 -14.06
C ASP A 58 6.92 -12.31 -14.88
N GLY A 59 6.07 -11.42 -14.36
CA GLY A 59 4.81 -11.04 -14.99
C GLY A 59 3.71 -12.12 -14.99
N ARG A 60 3.96 -13.28 -14.37
CA ARG A 60 2.94 -14.31 -14.24
C ARG A 60 1.89 -13.93 -13.21
N SER A 61 0.65 -14.27 -13.48
CA SER A 61 -0.52 -14.01 -12.63
C SER A 61 -1.60 -15.03 -12.96
N ASP A 62 -2.09 -15.74 -11.94
CA ASP A 62 -3.21 -16.66 -12.12
C ASP A 62 -4.48 -15.91 -12.57
N ILE A 63 -4.66 -14.68 -12.12
CA ILE A 63 -5.80 -13.84 -12.54
C ILE A 63 -5.68 -13.50 -14.02
N MET A 64 -4.49 -13.10 -14.48
CA MET A 64 -4.24 -12.82 -15.89
C MET A 64 -4.46 -14.06 -16.76
N GLU A 65 -4.01 -15.25 -16.32
CA GLU A 65 -4.20 -16.50 -17.04
C GLU A 65 -5.68 -16.89 -17.18
N VAL A 66 -6.50 -16.62 -16.16
CA VAL A 66 -7.93 -16.96 -16.16
C VAL A 66 -8.79 -15.90 -16.85
N CYS A 67 -8.52 -14.62 -16.59
CA CYS A 67 -9.38 -13.50 -16.98
C CYS A 67 -8.88 -12.75 -18.23
N GLY A 68 -7.64 -12.97 -18.65
CA GLY A 68 -7.01 -12.21 -19.74
C GLY A 68 -6.66 -10.76 -19.36
N SER A 69 -6.68 -10.44 -18.06
CA SER A 69 -6.35 -9.11 -17.53
C SER A 69 -5.77 -9.22 -16.13
N TYR A 70 -4.80 -8.36 -15.81
CA TYR A 70 -4.30 -8.25 -14.44
C TYR A 70 -5.36 -7.68 -13.50
N PRO A 71 -5.29 -7.98 -12.19
CA PRO A 71 -6.15 -7.33 -11.20
C PRO A 71 -5.92 -5.82 -11.20
N ALA A 72 -7.00 -5.06 -11.01
CA ALA A 72 -6.92 -3.59 -10.96
C ALA A 72 -6.21 -3.06 -9.70
N VAL A 73 -6.12 -3.89 -8.65
CA VAL A 73 -5.46 -3.59 -7.38
C VAL A 73 -4.55 -4.76 -7.05
N MET A 74 -3.30 -4.48 -6.75
CA MET A 74 -2.35 -5.48 -6.26
C MET A 74 -1.87 -5.10 -4.87
N GLY A 75 -1.85 -6.06 -3.96
CA GLY A 75 -1.51 -5.86 -2.57
C GLY A 75 -0.32 -6.66 -2.11
N TRP A 76 0.40 -6.13 -1.12
CA TRP A 76 1.49 -6.79 -0.41
C TRP A 76 1.42 -6.45 1.07
N ASP A 77 2.12 -7.24 1.90
CA ASP A 77 2.24 -6.98 3.32
C ASP A 77 3.67 -6.63 3.71
N LEU A 78 3.83 -5.74 4.69
CA LEU A 78 5.14 -5.32 5.21
C LEU A 78 5.55 -6.04 6.49
N GLY A 79 4.75 -6.99 6.99
CA GLY A 79 5.09 -7.72 8.22
C GLY A 79 6.42 -8.47 8.10
N GLY A 80 7.30 -8.31 9.07
CA GLY A 80 8.68 -8.80 9.06
C GLY A 80 9.71 -7.72 8.72
N LEU A 81 9.32 -6.67 7.98
CA LEU A 81 10.24 -5.57 7.64
C LEU A 81 10.77 -4.85 8.90
N GLU A 82 9.94 -4.72 9.92
CA GLU A 82 10.32 -4.13 11.20
C GLU A 82 11.42 -4.90 11.92
N LEU A 83 11.55 -6.20 11.63
CA LEU A 83 12.55 -7.10 12.20
C LEU A 83 13.83 -7.23 11.36
N ASP A 84 13.92 -6.51 10.24
CA ASP A 84 14.98 -6.63 9.25
C ASP A 84 15.01 -8.02 8.56
N ASP A 85 13.85 -8.69 8.48
CA ASP A 85 13.71 -9.93 7.75
C ASP A 85 13.90 -9.68 6.24
N SER A 86 14.40 -10.66 5.51
CA SER A 86 14.56 -10.59 4.05
C SER A 86 13.26 -10.78 3.29
N CYS A 87 12.26 -11.42 3.94
CA CYS A 87 10.95 -11.72 3.39
C CYS A 87 9.86 -11.21 4.33
N ASN A 88 8.68 -10.95 3.77
CA ASN A 88 7.52 -10.65 4.58
C ASN A 88 6.95 -11.91 5.27
N LEU A 89 5.87 -11.73 6.03
CA LEU A 89 5.19 -12.82 6.76
C LEU A 89 4.62 -13.93 5.85
N ASP A 90 4.40 -13.65 4.56
CA ASP A 90 3.91 -14.60 3.55
C ASP A 90 5.07 -15.26 2.77
N GLY A 91 6.33 -14.98 3.15
CA GLY A 91 7.53 -15.52 2.53
C GLY A 91 8.00 -14.75 1.29
N VAL A 92 7.35 -13.63 0.95
CA VAL A 92 7.71 -12.82 -0.22
C VAL A 92 8.96 -11.99 0.05
N PRO A 93 10.04 -12.15 -0.74
CA PRO A 93 11.25 -11.35 -0.59
C PRO A 93 11.00 -9.88 -0.91
N PHE A 94 11.46 -8.97 -0.03
CA PHE A 94 11.25 -7.53 -0.20
C PHE A 94 11.89 -6.96 -1.49
N ASP A 95 12.98 -7.55 -1.97
CA ASP A 95 13.58 -7.12 -3.24
C ASP A 95 12.70 -7.50 -4.43
N ARG A 96 12.16 -8.73 -4.47
CA ARG A 96 11.18 -9.15 -5.47
C ARG A 96 9.90 -8.32 -5.41
N MET A 97 9.47 -7.96 -4.20
CA MET A 97 8.31 -7.09 -4.02
C MET A 97 8.49 -5.73 -4.69
N ARG A 98 9.69 -5.12 -4.63
CA ARG A 98 9.97 -3.85 -5.33
C ARG A 98 9.84 -3.98 -6.86
N GLU A 99 10.35 -5.06 -7.43
CA GLU A 99 10.24 -5.35 -8.86
C GLU A 99 8.78 -5.53 -9.29
N ALA A 100 8.01 -6.30 -8.52
CA ALA A 100 6.59 -6.53 -8.76
C ALA A 100 5.74 -5.25 -8.65
N VAL A 101 6.05 -4.41 -7.67
CA VAL A 101 5.38 -3.10 -7.50
C VAL A 101 5.64 -2.20 -8.71
N ALA A 102 6.87 -2.15 -9.20
CA ALA A 102 7.20 -1.37 -10.40
C ALA A 102 6.48 -1.92 -11.64
N PHE A 103 6.37 -3.24 -11.77
CA PHE A 103 5.60 -3.87 -12.83
C PHE A 103 4.10 -3.54 -12.72
N ALA A 104 3.48 -3.69 -11.53
CA ALA A 104 2.08 -3.38 -11.28
C ALA A 104 1.75 -1.91 -11.60
N ASP A 105 2.61 -0.97 -11.19
CA ASP A 105 2.47 0.44 -11.52
C ASP A 105 2.51 0.68 -13.03
N SER A 106 3.44 0.03 -13.75
CA SER A 106 3.56 0.12 -15.21
C SER A 106 2.30 -0.36 -15.94
N MET A 107 1.56 -1.30 -15.36
CA MET A 107 0.28 -1.81 -15.86
C MET A 107 -0.91 -0.91 -15.46
N GLY A 108 -0.67 0.15 -14.68
CA GLY A 108 -1.70 1.06 -14.19
C GLY A 108 -2.52 0.51 -13.02
N CYS A 109 -2.07 -0.55 -12.35
CA CYS A 109 -2.72 -1.09 -11.17
C CYS A 109 -2.61 -0.12 -9.98
N VAL A 110 -3.56 -0.20 -9.07
CA VAL A 110 -3.45 0.45 -7.76
C VAL A 110 -2.62 -0.44 -6.85
N VAL A 111 -1.53 0.09 -6.34
CA VAL A 111 -0.65 -0.62 -5.40
C VAL A 111 -1.14 -0.38 -3.97
N THR A 112 -1.31 -1.45 -3.19
CA THR A 112 -1.68 -1.36 -1.78
C THR A 112 -0.70 -2.09 -0.89
N PHE A 113 -0.51 -1.56 0.32
CA PHE A 113 0.26 -2.22 1.37
C PHE A 113 -0.53 -2.33 2.66
N SER A 114 -0.48 -3.48 3.29
CA SER A 114 -0.84 -3.71 4.69
C SER A 114 0.43 -3.92 5.53
N TRP A 115 0.28 -3.84 6.84
CA TRP A 115 1.37 -4.14 7.75
C TRP A 115 0.85 -4.88 8.97
N HIS A 116 1.00 -6.20 8.96
CA HIS A 116 0.74 -7.06 10.11
C HIS A 116 1.99 -7.11 11.00
N MET A 117 2.26 -5.99 11.68
CA MET A 117 3.42 -5.84 12.55
C MET A 117 3.40 -6.81 13.75
N ARG A 118 4.55 -7.09 14.30
CA ARG A 118 4.67 -7.75 15.60
C ARG A 118 4.05 -6.90 16.70
N ASN A 119 3.57 -7.57 17.77
CA ASN A 119 3.16 -6.86 18.98
C ASN A 119 4.41 -6.27 19.65
N PRO A 120 4.54 -4.93 19.76
CA PRO A 120 5.77 -4.31 20.26
C PRO A 120 6.02 -4.52 21.75
N VAL A 121 4.98 -4.91 22.52
CA VAL A 121 5.10 -5.17 23.97
C VAL A 121 5.57 -6.59 24.23
N THR A 122 5.05 -7.56 23.48
CA THR A 122 5.29 -9.00 23.76
C THR A 122 6.28 -9.63 22.78
N GLY A 123 6.50 -9.01 21.60
CA GLY A 123 7.22 -9.62 20.48
C GLY A 123 6.42 -10.70 19.74
N GLY A 124 5.18 -10.94 20.14
CA GLY A 124 4.26 -11.88 19.48
C GLY A 124 3.82 -11.42 18.10
N THR A 125 2.97 -12.22 17.43
CA THR A 125 2.42 -11.89 16.12
C THR A 125 1.40 -10.73 16.22
N SER A 126 0.94 -10.22 15.07
CA SER A 126 -0.15 -9.24 14.99
C SER A 126 -1.48 -9.71 15.61
N TRP A 127 -1.65 -11.02 15.79
CA TRP A 127 -2.81 -11.64 16.44
C TRP A 127 -2.66 -11.80 17.95
N ASP A 128 -1.50 -11.44 18.51
CA ASP A 128 -1.27 -11.51 19.95
C ASP A 128 -1.98 -10.34 20.65
N LEU A 129 -3.05 -10.66 21.36
CA LEU A 129 -3.85 -9.72 22.15
C LEU A 129 -3.33 -9.56 23.58
N SER A 130 -2.25 -10.24 23.97
CA SER A 130 -1.63 -10.09 25.29
C SER A 130 -0.78 -8.81 25.35
N GLY A 131 -0.24 -8.51 26.52
CA GLY A 131 0.59 -7.30 26.69
C GLY A 131 -0.18 -6.05 27.15
N GLY A 132 -1.45 -6.17 27.49
CA GLY A 132 -2.25 -5.08 28.06
C GLY A 132 -2.63 -4.00 27.04
N ASN A 133 -2.46 -2.72 27.40
CA ASN A 133 -2.81 -1.62 26.53
C ASN A 133 -1.65 -1.25 25.58
N VAL A 134 -1.44 -2.06 24.53
CA VAL A 134 -0.38 -1.88 23.54
C VAL A 134 -0.39 -0.48 22.91
N VAL A 135 -1.58 0.06 22.64
CA VAL A 135 -1.72 1.40 22.05
C VAL A 135 -1.10 2.47 22.94
N ARG A 136 -1.31 2.37 24.26
CA ARG A 136 -0.68 3.31 25.22
C ARG A 136 0.85 3.22 25.19
N GLU A 137 1.37 2.01 25.05
CA GLU A 137 2.82 1.77 25.09
C GLU A 137 3.56 2.29 23.85
N ILE A 138 2.88 2.41 22.70
CA ILE A 138 3.47 2.97 21.48
C ILE A 138 3.31 4.48 21.34
N LEU A 139 2.48 5.12 22.15
CA LEU A 139 2.33 6.59 22.14
C LEU A 139 3.53 7.29 22.78
N PRO A 140 3.75 8.59 22.54
CA PRO A 140 4.81 9.36 23.20
C PRO A 140 4.76 9.20 24.71
N GLY A 141 5.90 8.77 25.31
CA GLY A 141 6.02 8.46 26.71
C GLY A 141 5.71 7.01 27.10
N GLY A 142 5.22 6.19 26.19
CA GLY A 142 5.06 4.74 26.40
C GLY A 142 6.38 3.98 26.25
N SER A 143 6.45 2.79 26.85
CA SER A 143 7.68 1.98 26.93
C SER A 143 8.19 1.48 25.57
N CYS A 144 7.30 1.34 24.58
CA CYS A 144 7.61 0.84 23.24
C CYS A 144 7.60 1.94 22.17
N HIS A 145 7.49 3.22 22.56
CA HIS A 145 7.40 4.34 21.61
C HIS A 145 8.57 4.39 20.64
N GLU A 146 9.79 4.36 21.12
CA GLU A 146 11.00 4.45 20.29
C GLU A 146 11.17 3.23 19.38
N LEU A 147 10.84 2.03 19.87
CA LEU A 147 10.83 0.80 19.09
C LEU A 147 9.83 0.94 17.92
N TYR A 148 8.60 1.31 18.24
CA TYR A 148 7.55 1.48 17.23
C TYR A 148 7.89 2.58 16.21
N ALA A 149 8.40 3.72 16.67
CA ALA A 149 8.87 4.78 15.79
C ALA A 149 10.01 4.32 14.87
N GLY A 150 10.90 3.45 15.35
CA GLY A 150 11.93 2.79 14.54
C GLY A 150 11.33 1.92 13.44
N TRP A 151 10.34 1.10 13.78
CA TRP A 151 9.60 0.26 12.83
C TRP A 151 8.88 1.08 11.76
N MET A 152 8.20 2.15 12.18
CA MET A 152 7.55 3.08 11.23
C MET A 152 8.54 3.72 10.26
N ARG A 153 9.76 4.05 10.72
CA ARG A 153 10.81 4.58 9.82
C ARG A 153 11.22 3.55 8.77
N LYS A 154 11.40 2.28 9.15
CA LYS A 154 11.72 1.20 8.19
C LYS A 154 10.63 1.04 7.12
N CYS A 155 9.36 1.01 7.53
CA CYS A 155 8.24 0.98 6.58
C CYS A 155 8.24 2.20 5.65
N ALA A 156 8.45 3.39 6.20
CA ALA A 156 8.51 4.62 5.41
C ALA A 156 9.68 4.62 4.41
N ASP A 157 10.85 4.11 4.81
CA ASP A 157 12.04 4.02 3.95
C ASP A 157 11.83 2.99 2.84
N PHE A 158 11.19 1.85 3.14
CA PHE A 158 10.82 0.88 2.13
C PHE A 158 9.85 1.50 1.10
N LEU A 159 8.76 2.13 1.54
CA LEU A 159 7.79 2.77 0.65
C LEU A 159 8.43 3.88 -0.18
N LYS A 160 9.34 4.68 0.41
CA LYS A 160 10.12 5.67 -0.32
C LYS A 160 11.08 5.10 -1.34
N SER A 161 11.46 3.83 -1.20
CA SER A 161 12.36 3.16 -2.16
C SER A 161 11.66 2.71 -3.43
N LEU A 162 10.32 2.67 -3.44
CA LEU A 162 9.54 2.23 -4.60
C LEU A 162 9.63 3.26 -5.73
N ARG A 163 10.13 2.82 -6.88
CA ARG A 163 10.34 3.66 -8.06
C ARG A 163 9.80 3.00 -9.31
N ASP A 164 9.23 3.82 -10.19
CA ASP A 164 8.94 3.43 -11.55
C ASP A 164 10.22 3.36 -12.41
N LYS A 165 10.07 2.98 -13.66
CA LYS A 165 11.19 2.88 -14.64
C LYS A 165 11.91 4.22 -14.89
N ASP A 166 11.26 5.35 -14.62
CA ASP A 166 11.79 6.69 -14.81
C ASP A 166 12.39 7.27 -13.52
N GLY A 167 12.40 6.49 -12.43
CA GLY A 167 12.89 6.86 -11.11
C GLY A 167 11.91 7.71 -10.30
N SER A 168 10.67 7.88 -10.76
CA SER A 168 9.63 8.60 -10.02
C SER A 168 9.04 7.74 -8.91
N SER A 169 8.51 8.39 -7.87
CA SER A 169 7.88 7.69 -6.76
C SER A 169 6.57 7.02 -7.19
N ILE A 170 6.42 5.75 -6.85
CA ILE A 170 5.17 5.00 -7.06
C ILE A 170 4.21 5.34 -5.92
N PRO A 171 3.00 5.86 -6.22
CA PRO A 171 2.01 6.16 -5.19
C PRO A 171 1.36 4.87 -4.69
N VAL A 172 1.14 4.78 -3.39
CA VAL A 172 0.57 3.59 -2.74
C VAL A 172 -0.64 3.94 -1.88
N VAL A 173 -1.53 2.99 -1.72
CA VAL A 173 -2.58 3.01 -0.70
C VAL A 173 -2.09 2.16 0.47
N TYR A 174 -1.81 2.79 1.59
CA TYR A 174 -1.40 2.11 2.82
C TYR A 174 -2.62 1.87 3.71
N ARG A 175 -2.80 0.66 4.23
CA ARG A 175 -3.96 0.23 5.03
C ARG A 175 -3.59 -0.55 6.28
#